data_8c54bb36dfd777b337baedc6dbd49176
#
_entry.id   8c54bb36dfd777b337baedc6dbd49176
#
_cell.length_a   1.000
_cell.length_b   1.000
_cell.length_c   1.000
_cell.angle_alpha   90.00
_cell.angle_beta   90.00
_cell.angle_gamma   90.00
#
_symmetry.space_group_name_H-M   'P 1'
#
loop_
_entity.id
_entity.type
_entity.pdbx_description
1 polymer ?
#
loop_
_entity_poly.entity_id
_entity_poly.type
_entity_poly.pdbx_seq_one_letter_code
_entity_poly.pdbx_strand_id
1 'polypeptide(L)'
;MNFPIEVYTIIIECLLIFYFFHKEVRPVYPSRRYIILFCISLFAVIMLSTLYTPMFIRLVIISLFLFLCYTFCFKCKIFQITYTIILFFVTSMFSDVIGAFVLSRLGISINELLGISEGRLIYNTTSKIIHLFLLVIIILFTNCLLYTSPSPRD
;
A
#
# COMPACT_ATOMS: atom_id res chain seq x y z
N MET A 1 -20.17 3.06 11.59
CA MET A 1 -18.83 3.22 11.02
C MET A 1 -17.80 2.93 12.11
N ASN A 2 -17.00 1.88 11.97
CA ASN A 2 -16.01 1.50 13.00
C ASN A 2 -14.72 2.30 12.77
N PHE A 3 -14.75 3.59 13.12
CA PHE A 3 -13.64 4.52 12.96
C PHE A 3 -12.25 3.96 13.37
N PRO A 4 -12.10 3.26 14.51
CA PRO A 4 -10.79 2.74 14.91
C PRO A 4 -10.24 1.67 13.94
N ILE A 5 -11.09 0.82 13.36
CA ILE A 5 -10.66 -0.22 12.42
C ILE A 5 -10.23 0.40 11.08
N GLU A 6 -10.92 1.44 10.64
CA GLU A 6 -10.54 2.15 9.40
C GLU A 6 -9.21 2.87 9.56
N VAL A 7 -8.99 3.55 10.68
CA VAL A 7 -7.72 4.21 11.00
C VAL A 7 -6.57 3.20 11.06
N TYR A 8 -6.79 2.06 11.73
CA TYR A 8 -5.81 0.97 11.79
C TYR A 8 -5.42 0.47 10.39
N THR A 9 -6.41 0.22 9.54
CA THR A 9 -6.17 -0.25 8.16
C THR A 9 -5.37 0.76 7.36
N ILE A 10 -5.72 2.06 7.44
CA ILE A 10 -5.03 3.14 6.76
C ILE A 10 -3.58 3.25 7.23
N ILE A 11 -3.33 3.15 8.53
CA ILE A 11 -1.96 3.20 9.08
C ILE A 11 -1.12 2.08 8.50
N ILE A 12 -1.64 0.84 8.47
CA ILE A 12 -0.90 -0.29 7.91
C ILE A 12 -0.66 -0.09 6.40
N GLU A 13 -1.64 0.36 5.64
CA GLU A 13 -1.47 0.64 4.21
C GLU A 13 -0.39 1.70 3.96
N CYS A 14 -0.39 2.76 4.74
CA CYS A 14 0.64 3.79 4.63
C CYS A 14 2.04 3.26 4.98
N LEU A 15 2.16 2.38 5.98
CA LEU A 15 3.42 1.73 6.31
C LEU A 15 3.91 0.80 5.20
N LEU A 16 2.99 0.02 4.60
CA LEU A 16 3.30 -0.88 3.50
C LEU A 16 3.76 -0.12 2.25
N ILE A 17 3.06 0.94 1.87
CA ILE A 17 3.44 1.75 0.71
C ILE A 17 4.79 2.44 0.93
N PHE A 18 5.02 2.97 2.14
CA PHE A 18 6.28 3.57 2.52
C PHE A 18 7.43 2.56 2.44
N TYR A 19 7.25 1.37 2.99
CA TYR A 19 8.23 0.29 2.96
C TYR A 19 8.57 -0.11 1.52
N PHE A 20 7.54 -0.30 0.69
CA PHE A 20 7.69 -0.70 -0.69
C PHE A 20 8.46 0.35 -1.51
N PHE A 21 8.05 1.62 -1.41
CA PHE A 21 8.75 2.70 -2.10
C PHE A 21 10.19 2.88 -1.63
N HIS A 22 10.45 2.75 -0.34
CA HIS A 22 11.81 2.84 0.19
C HIS A 22 12.74 1.76 -0.36
N LYS A 23 12.21 0.59 -0.68
CA LYS A 23 12.97 -0.53 -1.24
C LYS A 23 13.14 -0.45 -2.76
N GLU A 24 12.09 -0.06 -3.47
CA GLU A 24 12.08 -0.02 -4.94
C GLU A 24 12.68 1.28 -5.51
N VAL A 25 12.60 2.38 -4.78
CA VAL A 25 12.99 3.70 -5.28
C VAL A 25 13.94 4.37 -4.30
N ARG A 26 15.08 4.88 -4.81
CA ARG A 26 16.06 5.58 -3.95
C ARG A 26 15.54 6.97 -3.54
N PRO A 27 15.47 7.29 -2.24
CA PRO A 27 15.03 8.61 -1.79
C PRO A 27 16.07 9.69 -2.11
N VAL A 28 15.61 10.89 -2.47
CA VAL A 28 16.48 12.06 -2.76
C VAL A 28 16.95 12.74 -1.49
N TYR A 29 16.15 12.66 -0.44
CA TYR A 29 16.35 13.44 0.77
C TYR A 29 16.86 12.61 1.94
N PRO A 30 17.61 13.23 2.88
CA PRO A 30 18.03 12.55 4.11
C PRO A 30 16.79 12.06 4.90
N SER A 31 16.97 10.99 5.63
CA SER A 31 15.91 10.23 6.32
C SER A 31 14.89 11.07 7.11
N ARG A 32 15.29 12.21 7.68
CA ARG A 32 14.38 13.09 8.44
C ARG A 32 13.28 13.72 7.59
N ARG A 33 13.62 14.24 6.40
CA ARG A 33 12.62 14.83 5.48
C ARG A 33 11.66 13.79 4.94
N TYR A 34 12.16 12.59 4.72
CA TYR A 34 11.38 11.46 4.28
C TYR A 34 10.30 11.06 5.32
N ILE A 35 10.68 11.00 6.61
CA ILE A 35 9.74 10.72 7.71
C ILE A 35 8.68 11.80 7.82
N ILE A 36 9.05 13.09 7.71
CA ILE A 36 8.10 14.21 7.75
C ILE A 36 7.07 14.07 6.62
N LEU A 37 7.52 13.78 5.41
CA LEU A 37 6.63 13.61 4.26
C LEU A 37 5.70 12.40 4.42
N PHE A 38 6.21 11.31 4.99
CA PHE A 38 5.38 10.16 5.36
C PHE A 38 4.29 10.55 6.39
N CYS A 39 4.64 11.27 7.44
CA CYS A 39 3.67 11.73 8.42
C CYS A 39 2.62 12.66 7.81
N ILE A 40 3.02 13.56 6.91
CA ILE A 40 2.09 14.44 6.19
C ILE A 40 1.16 13.62 5.29
N SER A 41 1.69 12.64 4.56
CA SER A 41 0.87 11.77 3.69
C SER A 41 -0.12 10.94 4.50
N LEU A 42 0.30 10.37 5.61
CA LEU A 42 -0.55 9.63 6.54
C LEU A 42 -1.69 10.52 7.06
N PHE A 43 -1.34 11.71 7.55
CA PHE A 43 -2.33 12.65 8.08
C PHE A 43 -3.36 13.06 7.00
N ALA A 44 -2.90 13.34 5.77
CA ALA A 44 -3.77 13.69 4.67
C ALA A 44 -4.70 12.53 4.28
N VAL A 45 -4.21 11.29 4.24
CA VAL A 45 -5.03 10.10 3.96
C VAL A 45 -6.07 9.87 5.06
N ILE A 46 -5.71 10.04 6.34
CA ILE A 46 -6.66 9.95 7.45
C ILE A 46 -7.74 11.03 7.32
N MET A 47 -7.36 12.28 7.04
CA MET A 47 -8.32 13.37 6.86
C MET A 47 -9.24 13.13 5.65
N LEU A 48 -8.71 12.67 4.53
CA LEU A 48 -9.51 12.34 3.35
C LEU A 48 -10.45 11.14 3.60
N SER A 49 -10.06 10.19 4.42
CA SER A 49 -10.90 9.04 4.78
C SER A 49 -12.09 9.42 5.67
N THR A 50 -11.98 10.52 6.42
CA THR A 50 -13.08 11.05 7.25
C THR A 50 -14.12 11.83 6.45
N LEU A 51 -13.76 12.29 5.24
CA LEU A 51 -14.70 12.98 4.36
C LEU A 51 -15.73 11.98 3.80
N TYR A 52 -16.99 12.38 3.80
CA TYR A 52 -18.12 11.62 3.23
C TYR A 52 -18.06 11.64 1.68
N THR A 53 -17.04 10.98 1.11
CA THR A 53 -16.90 10.87 -0.35
C THR A 53 -17.12 9.43 -0.79
N PRO A 54 -17.72 9.20 -1.98
CA PRO A 54 -17.80 7.87 -2.57
C PRO A 54 -16.44 7.20 -2.62
N MET A 55 -16.42 5.88 -2.36
CA MET A 55 -15.16 5.10 -2.26
C MET A 55 -14.24 5.29 -3.48
N PHE A 56 -14.80 5.37 -4.68
CA PHE A 56 -14.05 5.56 -5.91
C PHE A 56 -13.33 6.92 -5.96
N ILE A 57 -14.03 8.00 -5.61
CA ILE A 57 -13.45 9.36 -5.60
C ILE A 57 -12.33 9.44 -4.56
N ARG A 58 -12.53 8.85 -3.39
CA ARG A 58 -11.52 8.76 -2.33
C ARG A 58 -10.24 8.07 -2.83
N LEU A 59 -10.37 6.93 -3.51
CA LEU A 59 -9.23 6.19 -4.05
C LEU A 59 -8.45 7.01 -5.09
N VAL A 60 -9.14 7.71 -5.98
CA VAL A 60 -8.52 8.58 -6.99
C VAL A 60 -7.76 9.74 -6.31
N ILE A 61 -8.36 10.41 -5.33
CA ILE A 61 -7.72 11.53 -4.63
C ILE A 61 -6.49 11.06 -3.85
N ILE A 62 -6.59 9.93 -3.15
CA ILE A 62 -5.46 9.36 -2.40
C ILE A 62 -4.32 8.98 -3.35
N SER A 63 -4.63 8.33 -4.49
CA SER A 63 -3.64 7.96 -5.49
C SER A 63 -2.93 9.17 -6.08
N LEU A 64 -3.69 10.22 -6.42
CA LEU A 64 -3.14 11.47 -6.95
C LEU A 64 -2.26 12.18 -5.91
N PHE A 65 -2.70 12.24 -4.67
CA PHE A 65 -1.94 12.83 -3.57
C PHE A 65 -0.63 12.08 -3.32
N LEU A 66 -0.68 10.75 -3.25
CA LEU A 66 0.51 9.92 -3.13
C LEU A 66 1.47 10.12 -4.32
N PHE A 67 0.94 10.15 -5.53
CA PHE A 67 1.74 10.41 -6.72
C PHE A 67 2.49 11.75 -6.64
N LEU A 68 1.81 12.82 -6.25
CA LEU A 68 2.44 14.12 -6.06
C LEU A 68 3.50 14.09 -4.96
N CYS A 69 3.17 13.56 -3.77
CA CYS A 69 4.11 13.46 -2.66
C CYS A 69 5.37 12.67 -3.05
N TYR A 70 5.21 11.53 -3.72
CA TYR A 70 6.35 10.70 -4.11
C TYR A 70 7.16 11.30 -5.26
N THR A 71 6.54 12.03 -6.18
CA THR A 71 7.26 12.76 -7.23
C THR A 71 8.22 13.80 -6.65
N PHE A 72 7.83 14.45 -5.55
CA PHE A 72 8.71 15.41 -4.85
C PHE A 72 9.76 14.75 -3.96
N CYS A 73 9.50 13.55 -3.46
CA CYS A 73 10.38 12.85 -2.51
C CYS A 73 11.48 12.03 -3.18
N PHE A 74 11.23 11.54 -4.39
CA PHE A 74 12.11 10.58 -5.05
C PHE A 74 12.69 11.14 -6.35
N LYS A 75 14.02 10.98 -6.50
CA LYS A 75 14.74 11.35 -7.73
C LYS A 75 14.66 10.22 -8.75
N CYS A 76 13.47 9.99 -9.28
CA CYS A 76 13.29 8.94 -10.27
C CYS A 76 12.39 9.45 -11.41
N LYS A 77 12.40 8.67 -12.50
CA LYS A 77 11.53 8.96 -13.64
C LYS A 77 10.07 8.81 -13.23
N ILE A 78 9.20 9.71 -13.68
CA ILE A 78 7.75 9.68 -13.45
C ILE A 78 7.17 8.29 -13.74
N PHE A 79 7.66 7.63 -14.79
CA PHE A 79 7.26 6.28 -15.15
C PHE A 79 7.50 5.25 -14.03
N GLN A 80 8.63 5.33 -13.32
CA GLN A 80 8.93 4.43 -12.20
C GLN A 80 7.97 4.64 -11.04
N ILE A 81 7.66 5.90 -10.70
CA ILE A 81 6.70 6.22 -9.64
C ILE A 81 5.31 5.67 -10.00
N THR A 82 4.85 5.95 -11.21
CA THR A 82 3.54 5.49 -11.69
C THR A 82 3.46 3.97 -11.66
N TYR A 83 4.49 3.29 -12.18
CA TYR A 83 4.57 1.83 -12.16
C TYR A 83 4.50 1.26 -10.74
N THR A 84 5.27 1.84 -9.81
CA THR A 84 5.32 1.38 -8.41
C THR A 84 3.97 1.59 -7.71
N ILE A 85 3.28 2.71 -7.97
CA ILE A 85 1.93 2.95 -7.45
C ILE A 85 0.93 1.95 -7.99
N ILE A 86 0.91 1.74 -9.31
CA ILE A 86 0.00 0.76 -9.93
C ILE A 86 0.25 -0.63 -9.38
N LEU A 87 1.52 -1.05 -9.30
CA LEU A 87 1.88 -2.35 -8.77
C LEU A 87 1.43 -2.53 -7.31
N PHE A 88 1.59 -1.50 -6.47
CA PHE A 88 1.11 -1.51 -5.10
C PHE A 88 -0.41 -1.70 -5.01
N PHE A 89 -1.19 -0.96 -5.81
CA PHE A 89 -2.65 -1.10 -5.80
C PHE A 89 -3.11 -2.45 -6.35
N VAL A 90 -2.50 -2.94 -7.41
CA VAL A 90 -2.82 -4.25 -7.98
C VAL A 90 -2.55 -5.35 -6.95
N THR A 91 -1.40 -5.33 -6.28
CA THR A 91 -1.08 -6.31 -5.24
C THR A 91 -1.99 -6.19 -4.02
N SER A 92 -2.42 -4.99 -3.64
CA SER A 92 -3.41 -4.79 -2.59
C SER A 92 -4.75 -5.43 -2.94
N MET A 93 -5.25 -5.21 -4.17
CA MET A 93 -6.49 -5.84 -4.64
C MET A 93 -6.40 -7.37 -4.65
N PHE A 94 -5.29 -7.93 -5.13
CA PHE A 94 -5.06 -9.37 -5.09
C PHE A 94 -5.04 -9.91 -3.67
N SER A 95 -4.39 -9.22 -2.73
CA SER A 95 -4.33 -9.64 -1.34
C SER A 95 -5.72 -9.64 -0.68
N ASP A 96 -6.58 -8.68 -1.03
CA ASP A 96 -7.96 -8.63 -0.53
C ASP A 96 -8.79 -9.82 -1.04
N VAL A 97 -8.65 -10.18 -2.31
CA VAL A 97 -9.32 -11.36 -2.90
C VAL A 97 -8.82 -12.66 -2.25
N ILE A 98 -7.50 -12.82 -2.12
CA ILE A 98 -6.90 -14.01 -1.49
C ILE A 98 -7.31 -14.09 -0.01
N GLY A 99 -7.31 -12.97 0.72
CA GLY A 99 -7.75 -12.89 2.11
C GLY A 99 -9.20 -13.34 2.29
N ALA A 100 -10.11 -12.85 1.45
CA ALA A 100 -11.50 -13.27 1.44
C ALA A 100 -11.65 -14.77 1.14
N PHE A 101 -10.90 -15.29 0.16
CA PHE A 101 -10.91 -16.69 -0.20
C PHE A 101 -10.40 -17.58 0.95
N VAL A 102 -9.28 -17.25 1.58
CA VAL A 102 -8.72 -17.98 2.71
C VAL A 102 -9.71 -18.04 3.87
N LEU A 103 -10.30 -16.91 4.24
CA LEU A 103 -11.25 -16.85 5.36
C LEU A 103 -12.55 -17.60 5.07
N SER A 104 -13.03 -17.56 3.82
CA SER A 104 -14.20 -18.36 3.41
C SER A 104 -13.94 -19.86 3.52
N ARG A 105 -12.71 -20.31 3.26
CA ARG A 105 -12.32 -21.74 3.46
C ARG A 105 -12.22 -22.14 4.93
N LEU A 106 -11.98 -21.18 5.81
CA LEU A 106 -12.02 -21.40 7.27
C LEU A 106 -13.44 -21.36 7.85
N GLY A 107 -14.46 -21.25 7.01
CA GLY A 107 -15.87 -21.28 7.41
C GLY A 107 -16.44 -19.94 7.87
N ILE A 108 -15.70 -18.83 7.68
CA ILE A 108 -16.18 -17.49 8.00
C ILE A 108 -16.96 -16.97 6.78
N SER A 109 -18.24 -16.67 6.97
CA SER A 109 -19.09 -16.16 5.88
C SER A 109 -18.69 -14.73 5.48
N ILE A 110 -18.84 -14.39 4.19
CA ILE A 110 -18.56 -13.05 3.67
C ILE A 110 -19.41 -11.99 4.40
N ASN A 111 -20.63 -12.33 4.79
CA ASN A 111 -21.50 -11.42 5.52
C ASN A 111 -20.99 -11.13 6.94
N GLU A 112 -20.35 -12.11 7.59
CA GLU A 112 -19.71 -11.92 8.88
C GLU A 112 -18.45 -11.06 8.76
N LEU A 113 -17.66 -11.25 7.67
CA LEU A 113 -16.47 -10.45 7.39
C LEU A 113 -16.79 -8.97 7.13
N LEU A 114 -17.94 -8.68 6.52
CA LEU A 114 -18.35 -7.31 6.19
C LEU A 114 -19.24 -6.66 7.26
N GLY A 115 -19.94 -7.46 8.06
CA GLY A 115 -20.99 -6.98 8.97
C GLY A 115 -20.57 -6.73 10.40
N ILE A 116 -19.69 -7.58 10.97
CA ILE A 116 -19.30 -7.54 12.38
C ILE A 116 -17.93 -6.86 12.51
N SER A 117 -17.77 -6.01 13.51
CA SER A 117 -16.49 -5.29 13.76
C SER A 117 -15.29 -6.22 13.89
N GLU A 118 -15.45 -7.36 14.54
CA GLU A 118 -14.39 -8.36 14.74
C GLU A 118 -14.04 -9.09 13.43
N GLY A 119 -15.03 -9.54 12.66
CA GLY A 119 -14.83 -10.18 11.37
C GLY A 119 -14.10 -9.27 10.38
N ARG A 120 -14.47 -7.99 10.35
CA ARG A 120 -13.81 -6.99 9.52
C ARG A 120 -12.36 -6.73 9.93
N LEU A 121 -12.07 -6.76 11.24
CA LEU A 121 -10.70 -6.63 11.74
C LEU A 121 -9.84 -7.83 11.32
N ILE A 122 -10.36 -9.05 11.47
CA ILE A 122 -9.68 -10.28 11.06
C ILE A 122 -9.41 -10.26 9.55
N TYR A 123 -10.42 -9.88 8.75
CA TYR A 123 -10.28 -9.78 7.30
C TYR A 123 -9.19 -8.78 6.91
N ASN A 124 -9.26 -7.56 7.42
CA ASN A 124 -8.29 -6.52 7.10
C ASN A 124 -6.87 -6.94 7.52
N THR A 125 -6.71 -7.51 8.71
CA THR A 125 -5.39 -7.97 9.18
C THR A 125 -4.83 -9.07 8.30
N THR A 126 -5.64 -10.08 7.96
CA THR A 126 -5.24 -11.20 7.10
C THR A 126 -4.84 -10.71 5.70
N SER A 127 -5.67 -9.85 5.10
CA SER A 127 -5.38 -9.24 3.80
C SER A 127 -4.07 -8.46 3.81
N LYS A 128 -3.79 -7.65 4.83
CA LYS A 128 -2.56 -6.86 4.92
C LYS A 128 -1.31 -7.70 5.18
N ILE A 129 -1.42 -8.81 5.89
CA ILE A 129 -0.33 -9.80 6.02
C ILE A 129 -0.01 -10.43 4.65
N ILE A 130 -1.02 -10.84 3.91
CA ILE A 130 -0.85 -11.39 2.56
C ILE A 130 -0.23 -10.33 1.63
N HIS A 131 -0.69 -9.08 1.72
CA HIS A 131 -0.14 -7.98 0.93
C HIS A 131 1.34 -7.77 1.22
N LEU A 132 1.74 -7.70 2.50
CA LEU A 132 3.16 -7.61 2.88
C LEU A 132 3.98 -8.75 2.27
N PHE A 133 3.48 -9.97 2.32
CA PHE A 133 4.16 -11.14 1.76
C PHE A 133 4.34 -11.02 0.24
N LEU A 134 3.30 -10.59 -0.48
CA LEU A 134 3.38 -10.34 -1.93
C LEU A 134 4.40 -9.26 -2.26
N LEU A 135 4.41 -8.15 -1.52
CA LEU A 135 5.39 -7.06 -1.71
C LEU A 135 6.83 -7.54 -1.49
N VAL A 136 7.07 -8.35 -0.46
CA VAL A 136 8.41 -8.93 -0.21
C VAL A 136 8.84 -9.82 -1.38
N ILE A 137 7.95 -10.65 -1.91
CA ILE A 137 8.25 -11.49 -3.08
C ILE A 137 8.64 -10.62 -4.27
N ILE A 138 7.88 -9.57 -4.55
CA ILE A 138 8.16 -8.65 -5.68
C ILE A 138 9.51 -7.99 -5.51
N ILE A 139 9.82 -7.47 -4.31
CA ILE A 139 11.13 -6.85 -4.02
C ILE A 139 12.27 -7.86 -4.23
N LEU A 140 12.11 -9.10 -3.82
CA LEU A 140 13.11 -10.14 -4.04
C LEU A 140 13.32 -10.43 -5.54
N PHE A 141 12.22 -10.52 -6.30
CA PHE A 141 12.29 -10.74 -7.75
C PHE A 141 12.95 -9.56 -8.48
N THR A 142 12.58 -8.32 -8.16
CA THR A 142 13.18 -7.12 -8.76
C THR A 142 14.68 -7.04 -8.44
N ASN A 143 15.08 -7.33 -7.22
CA ASN A 143 16.48 -7.37 -6.86
C ASN A 143 17.25 -8.48 -7.61
N CYS A 144 16.69 -9.69 -7.71
CA CYS A 144 17.32 -10.78 -8.46
C CYS A 144 17.52 -10.41 -9.95
N LEU A 145 16.52 -9.81 -10.60
CA LEU A 145 16.60 -9.40 -12.00
C LEU A 145 17.64 -8.30 -12.22
N LEU A 146 17.80 -7.36 -11.29
CA LEU A 146 18.84 -6.32 -11.35
C LEU A 146 20.26 -6.88 -11.20
N TYR A 147 20.43 -7.93 -10.38
CA TYR A 147 21.74 -8.59 -10.21
C TYR A 147 22.13 -9.50 -11.39
N THR A 148 21.16 -10.02 -12.13
CA THR A 148 21.40 -10.91 -13.27
C THR A 148 21.54 -10.16 -14.59
N SER A 149 21.25 -8.87 -14.64
CA SER A 149 21.51 -8.04 -15.81
C SER A 149 23.03 -7.85 -15.96
N PRO A 150 23.68 -8.35 -17.03
CA PRO A 150 25.09 -8.13 -17.25
C PRO A 150 25.32 -6.61 -17.33
N SER A 151 26.22 -6.11 -16.48
CA SER A 151 26.75 -4.76 -16.62
C SER A 151 27.23 -4.61 -18.05
N PRO A 152 26.83 -3.58 -18.82
CA PRO A 152 27.49 -3.27 -20.06
C PRO A 152 28.95 -3.01 -19.71
N ARG A 153 29.81 -3.98 -20.00
CA ARG A 153 31.23 -3.75 -20.02
C ARG A 153 31.49 -2.88 -21.25
N ASP A 154 32.00 -1.70 -20.97
CA ASP A 154 32.64 -0.83 -21.94
C ASP A 154 33.69 -1.56 -22.77
#